data_e0afacc0d89274f33cecedd7bf538ce2
#
_entry.id   e0afacc0d89274f33cecedd7bf538ce2
#
_cell.length_a   1.000
_cell.length_b   1.000
_cell.length_c   1.000
_cell.angle_alpha   90.00
_cell.angle_beta   90.00
_cell.angle_gamma   90.00
#
_symmetry.space_group_name_H-M   'P 1'
#
loop_
_entity.id
_entity.type
_entity.pdbx_description
1 polymer ?
#
loop_
_entity_poly.entity_id
_entity_poly.type
_entity_poly.pdbx_seq_one_letter_code
_entity_poly.pdbx_strand_id
1 'polypeptide(L)' 'IQVNAIACGVIDTEMNAVFSDEERQELAEEIPAGRFGTAAEVGQLAFDLSENHSYLTGQIIGLDGGFI' A
#
# COMPACT_ATOMS: atom_id res chain seq x y z
N ILE A 1 19.00 3.46 -15.02
CA ILE A 1 18.26 3.98 -13.84
C ILE A 1 16.82 3.47 -13.90
N GLN A 2 16.36 2.89 -12.82
CA GLN A 2 14.98 2.47 -12.69
C GLN A 2 14.18 3.57 -12.00
N VAL A 3 13.00 3.87 -12.52
CA VAL A 3 12.07 4.80 -11.88
C VAL A 3 10.68 4.17 -11.91
N ASN A 4 10.15 3.87 -10.72
CA ASN A 4 8.81 3.31 -10.55
C ASN A 4 8.09 4.08 -9.45
N ALA A 5 6.77 4.03 -9.45
CA ALA A 5 5.95 4.64 -8.42
C ALA A 5 5.11 3.56 -7.74
N ILE A 6 4.89 3.70 -6.44
CA ILE A 6 3.99 2.86 -5.68
C ILE A 6 2.74 3.69 -5.35
N ALA A 7 1.61 3.26 -5.87
CA ALA A 7 0.33 3.89 -5.55
C ALA A 7 -0.27 3.17 -4.35
N CYS A 8 -0.13 3.74 -3.16
CA CYS A 8 -0.61 3.14 -1.94
C CYS A 8 -2.12 3.31 -1.80
N GLY A 9 -2.79 2.26 -1.32
CA GLY A 9 -4.16 2.35 -0.86
C GLY A 9 -4.22 2.88 0.57
N VAL A 10 -5.10 2.31 1.39
CA VAL A 10 -5.23 2.72 2.80
C VAL A 10 -4.16 2.02 3.62
N ILE A 11 -3.19 2.79 4.09
CA ILE A 11 -2.07 2.29 4.89
C ILE A 11 -2.28 2.72 6.34
N ASP A 12 -2.06 1.81 7.27
CA ASP A 12 -2.21 2.07 8.69
C ASP A 12 -1.05 2.92 9.20
N THR A 13 -1.29 4.23 9.25
CA THR A 13 -0.32 5.23 9.68
C THR A 13 -0.98 6.13 10.72
N GLU A 14 -0.19 7.00 11.36
CA GLU A 14 -0.70 7.97 12.32
C GLU A 14 -1.76 8.90 11.73
N MET A 15 -1.69 9.17 10.43
CA MET A 15 -2.68 10.00 9.75
C MET A 15 -4.08 9.39 9.79
N ASN A 16 -4.17 8.06 9.88
CA ASN A 16 -5.43 7.35 9.96
C ASN A 16 -5.91 7.15 11.39
N ALA A 17 -5.17 7.60 12.40
CA ALA A 17 -5.56 7.52 13.80
C ALA A 17 -6.74 8.44 14.14
N VAL A 18 -7.10 9.36 13.25
CA VAL A 18 -8.27 10.22 13.39
C VAL A 18 -9.58 9.47 13.24
N PHE A 19 -9.57 8.29 12.64
CA PHE A 19 -10.77 7.47 12.50
C PHE A 19 -11.05 6.72 13.82
N SER A 20 -12.32 6.61 14.17
CA SER A 20 -12.74 5.76 15.27
C SER A 20 -12.55 4.28 14.88
N ASP A 21 -12.56 3.39 15.87
CA ASP A 21 -12.46 1.94 15.60
C ASP A 21 -13.57 1.46 14.67
N GLU A 22 -14.77 1.98 14.85
CA GLU A 22 -15.92 1.64 14.03
C GLU A 22 -15.73 2.11 12.57
N GLU A 23 -15.23 3.33 12.38
CA GLU A 23 -14.96 3.87 11.04
C GLU A 23 -13.84 3.08 10.36
N ARG A 24 -12.82 2.69 11.09
CA ARG A 24 -11.70 1.88 10.58
C ARG A 24 -12.21 0.51 10.13
N GLN A 25 -13.10 -0.10 10.90
CA GLN A 25 -13.66 -1.40 10.56
C GLN A 25 -14.52 -1.32 9.31
N GLU A 26 -15.36 -0.29 9.19
CA GLU A 26 -16.18 -0.08 8.00
C GLU A 26 -15.33 0.11 6.74
N LEU A 27 -14.27 0.89 6.84
CA LEU A 27 -13.37 1.12 5.73
C LEU A 27 -12.62 -0.17 5.35
N ALA A 28 -12.17 -0.93 6.34
CA ALA A 28 -11.48 -2.19 6.10
C ALA A 28 -12.37 -3.21 5.39
N GLU A 29 -13.68 -3.20 5.69
CA GLU A 29 -14.63 -4.10 5.02
C GLU A 29 -14.79 -3.80 3.53
N GLU A 30 -14.57 -2.55 3.13
CA GLU A 30 -14.63 -2.14 1.73
C GLU A 30 -13.39 -2.56 0.94
N ILE A 31 -12.31 -2.87 1.62
CA ILE A 31 -11.06 -3.30 0.99
C ILE A 31 -11.14 -4.81 0.74
N PRO A 32 -10.95 -5.29 -0.51
CA PRO A 32 -11.02 -6.73 -0.79
C PRO A 32 -10.09 -7.58 0.07
N ALA A 33 -8.91 -7.07 0.45
CA ALA A 33 -8.01 -7.78 1.36
C ALA A 33 -8.52 -7.81 2.81
N GLY A 34 -9.53 -7.01 3.15
CA GLY A 34 -10.17 -6.99 4.46
C GLY A 34 -9.40 -6.27 5.55
N ARG A 35 -8.35 -5.53 5.21
CA ARG A 35 -7.53 -4.81 6.17
C ARG A 35 -6.77 -3.66 5.53
N PHE A 36 -6.27 -2.76 6.35
CA PHE A 36 -5.32 -1.75 5.90
C PHE A 36 -3.97 -2.39 5.62
N GLY A 37 -3.21 -1.82 4.69
CA GLY A 37 -1.82 -2.19 4.50
C GLY A 37 -0.97 -1.62 5.63
N THR A 38 0.27 -2.10 5.75
CA THR A 38 1.22 -1.62 6.75
C THR A 38 2.34 -0.84 6.09
N ALA A 39 2.97 0.07 6.85
CA ALA A 39 4.15 0.79 6.37
C ALA A 39 5.28 -0.19 6.01
N ALA A 40 5.40 -1.29 6.75
CA ALA A 40 6.39 -2.33 6.46
C ALA A 40 6.16 -2.99 5.09
N GLU A 41 4.91 -3.18 4.69
CA GLU A 41 4.59 -3.73 3.38
C GLU A 41 4.99 -2.79 2.24
N VAL A 42 4.80 -1.49 2.43
CA VAL A 42 5.26 -0.49 1.46
C VAL A 42 6.78 -0.52 1.35
N GLY A 43 7.47 -0.55 2.48
CA GLY A 43 8.92 -0.60 2.51
C GLY A 43 9.47 -1.88 1.86
N GLN A 44 8.82 -3.01 2.09
CA GLN A 44 9.22 -4.29 1.49
C GLN A 44 9.08 -4.26 -0.03
N LEU A 45 7.99 -3.70 -0.55
CA LEU A 45 7.80 -3.56 -1.98
C LEU A 45 8.86 -2.63 -2.58
N ALA A 46 9.13 -1.49 -1.94
CA ALA A 46 10.15 -0.56 -2.40
C ALA A 46 11.52 -1.23 -2.46
N PHE A 47 11.87 -2.00 -1.43
CA PHE A 47 13.11 -2.75 -1.39
C PHE A 47 13.18 -3.78 -2.52
N ASP A 48 12.14 -4.56 -2.71
CA ASP A 48 12.07 -5.57 -3.77
C ASP A 48 12.24 -4.95 -5.16
N LEU A 49 11.58 -3.83 -5.40
CA LEU A 49 11.70 -3.13 -6.68
C LEU A 49 13.13 -2.66 -6.94
N SER A 50 13.82 -2.20 -5.89
CA SER A 50 15.20 -1.71 -6.03
C SER A 50 16.23 -2.83 -6.20
N GLU A 51 15.97 -4.01 -5.64
CA GLU A 51 16.98 -5.09 -5.58
C GLU A 51 16.72 -6.25 -6.54
N ASN A 52 15.45 -6.54 -6.83
CA ASN A 52 15.11 -7.81 -7.48
C ASN A 52 14.51 -7.67 -8.88
N HIS A 53 14.28 -6.46 -9.37
CA HIS A 53 13.56 -6.24 -10.63
C HIS A 53 14.29 -5.26 -11.54
N SER A 54 15.48 -5.65 -11.97
CA SER A 54 16.36 -4.75 -12.74
C SER A 54 15.83 -4.41 -14.15
N TYR A 55 14.87 -5.18 -14.65
CA TYR A 55 14.25 -4.93 -15.96
C TYR A 55 12.93 -4.17 -15.86
N LEU A 56 12.50 -3.81 -14.65
CA LEU A 56 11.22 -3.14 -14.36
C LEU A 56 11.45 -1.65 -14.18
N THR A 57 10.86 -0.85 -15.06
CA THR A 57 10.95 0.61 -14.95
C THR A 57 9.72 1.26 -15.58
N GLY A 58 9.44 2.49 -15.19
CA GLY A 58 8.33 3.28 -15.74
C GLY A 58 6.96 2.81 -15.30
N GLN A 59 6.86 2.03 -14.22
CA GLN A 59 5.60 1.45 -13.80
C GLN A 59 5.01 2.18 -12.59
N ILE A 60 3.68 2.17 -12.51
CA ILE A 60 2.93 2.57 -11.33
C ILE A 60 2.31 1.29 -10.77
N ILE A 61 2.73 0.91 -9.57
CA ILE A 61 2.33 -0.36 -8.96
C ILE A 61 1.36 -0.07 -7.82
N GLY A 62 0.16 -0.61 -7.90
CA GLY A 62 -0.85 -0.46 -6.88
C GLY A 62 -0.56 -1.40 -5.70
N LEU A 63 -0.47 -0.83 -4.50
CA LEU A 63 -0.37 -1.58 -3.25
C LEU A 63 -1.55 -1.18 -2.37
N ASP A 64 -2.69 -1.77 -2.63
CA ASP A 64 -3.98 -1.28 -2.16
C ASP A 64 -4.95 -2.36 -1.67
N GLY A 65 -4.51 -3.61 -1.59
CA GLY A 65 -5.36 -4.71 -1.17
C GLY A 65 -6.55 -4.95 -2.11
N GLY A 66 -6.50 -4.42 -3.32
CA GLY A 66 -7.58 -4.51 -4.31
C GLY A 66 -8.60 -3.40 -4.22
N PHE A 67 -8.41 -2.43 -3.33
CA PHE A 67 -9.31 -1.29 -3.17
C PHE A 67 -8.98 -0.23 -4.22
N ILE A 68 -9.82 -0.13 -5.19
CA ILE A 68 -9.65 0.78 -6.31
C ILE A 68 -10.56 1.99 -6.15
#